data_1968e515e9febea4db8f02a39a2e9926
#
_entry.id   1968e515e9febea4db8f02a39a2e9926
#
_cell.length_a   1.000
_cell.length_b   1.000
_cell.length_c   1.000
_cell.angle_alpha   90.00
_cell.angle_beta   90.00
_cell.angle_gamma   90.00
#
_symmetry.space_group_name_H-M   'P 1'
#
loop_
_entity.id
_entity.type
_entity.pdbx_description
1 polymer ?
#
loop_
_entity_poly.entity_id
_entity_poly.type
_entity_poly.pdbx_seq_one_letter_code
_entity_poly.pdbx_strand_id
1 'polypeptide(L)'
;LESDTLTVEKGEINVTNKYVGYKFEKTNPETIPDSIEDKGVIKVYYVFDKTQTKELSYTVEYYKNGKKVENDTQVEVAIVHVLEPNTLQVNQDKINTENKYVGYKLEKTSPETIPGEINNGGIIKVYYILDDGQTKTLTYTVNYYKDGNLVKEDTETIYETKQVLESDTLTVKSEEINIKDKYVGYKFVKTNPELIPEVIENKGVIDVYYEKDTFTYEVRYYFNRELDESLTEKNVALYGDKITSYTDKAKEDYTLETVENLPLVISEDERKNIINVYYKIDGQGVIEPIEPPHTSANNSIYALILLVNALGASVLLKKREN
;
A
#
# COMPACT_ATOMS: atom_id res chain seq x y z
N LEU A 1 84.58 -54.76 49.09
CA LEU A 1 83.14 -54.98 49.00
C LEU A 1 82.53 -53.75 48.37
N GLU A 2 82.10 -53.87 47.08
CA GLU A 2 81.34 -52.86 46.44
C GLU A 2 79.95 -52.71 47.13
N SER A 3 79.50 -51.53 47.30
CA SER A 3 78.22 -51.24 47.92
C SER A 3 77.08 -51.76 47.00
N ASP A 4 76.15 -52.52 47.54
CA ASP A 4 74.93 -52.96 46.82
C ASP A 4 73.92 -51.79 46.59
N THR A 5 74.40 -50.57 46.58
CA THR A 5 73.55 -49.36 46.41
C THR A 5 73.93 -48.64 45.11
N LEU A 6 72.94 -48.08 44.49
CA LEU A 6 73.02 -47.21 43.27
C LEU A 6 72.78 -45.75 43.63
N THR A 7 73.59 -44.83 43.08
CA THR A 7 73.32 -43.43 43.18
C THR A 7 72.05 -43.04 42.40
N VAL A 8 71.21 -42.18 43.00
CA VAL A 8 69.97 -41.76 42.36
C VAL A 8 70.22 -40.44 41.64
N GLU A 9 70.05 -40.44 40.33
CA GLU A 9 70.09 -39.24 39.49
C GLU A 9 68.76 -38.46 39.64
N LYS A 10 68.64 -37.67 40.73
CA LYS A 10 67.41 -36.92 41.06
C LYS A 10 66.89 -36.04 39.93
N GLY A 11 67.75 -35.47 39.08
CA GLY A 11 67.41 -34.66 37.92
C GLY A 11 66.65 -35.39 36.84
N GLU A 12 66.77 -36.72 36.79
CA GLU A 12 66.03 -37.56 35.84
C GLU A 12 64.66 -37.96 36.34
N ILE A 13 64.35 -37.76 37.61
CA ILE A 13 63.04 -38.03 38.18
C ILE A 13 62.15 -36.79 38.00
N ASN A 14 61.23 -36.87 37.01
CA ASN A 14 60.31 -35.75 36.79
C ASN A 14 59.25 -35.68 37.88
N VAL A 15 59.30 -34.62 38.68
CA VAL A 15 58.36 -34.33 39.78
C VAL A 15 57.49 -33.09 39.49
N THR A 16 57.40 -32.67 38.22
CA THR A 16 56.58 -31.50 37.81
C THR A 16 55.58 -31.91 36.71
N ASN A 17 55.74 -31.44 35.50
CA ASN A 17 54.73 -31.48 34.43
C ASN A 17 54.91 -32.67 33.45
N LYS A 18 55.13 -33.89 33.96
CA LYS A 18 55.36 -35.04 33.08
C LYS A 18 54.18 -35.43 32.22
N TYR A 19 52.96 -35.33 32.76
CA TYR A 19 51.76 -35.79 32.12
C TYR A 19 50.77 -34.60 31.94
N VAL A 20 50.30 -34.35 30.74
CA VAL A 20 49.24 -33.35 30.44
C VAL A 20 47.97 -33.74 31.21
N GLY A 21 47.36 -32.78 31.88
CA GLY A 21 46.13 -32.95 32.67
C GLY A 21 46.37 -33.51 34.09
N TYR A 22 47.64 -33.73 34.46
CA TYR A 22 48.00 -34.18 35.78
C TYR A 22 49.04 -33.28 36.40
N LYS A 23 49.04 -33.19 37.74
CA LYS A 23 50.07 -32.55 38.52
C LYS A 23 50.73 -33.54 39.43
N PHE A 24 52.00 -33.28 39.74
CA PHE A 24 52.73 -34.04 40.76
C PHE A 24 52.00 -33.99 42.09
N GLU A 25 51.87 -35.12 42.77
CA GLU A 25 51.30 -35.25 44.11
C GLU A 25 52.38 -35.51 45.13
N LYS A 26 53.10 -36.61 44.99
CA LYS A 26 54.08 -37.07 45.94
C LYS A 26 55.02 -38.12 45.36
N THR A 27 56.11 -38.38 46.05
CA THR A 27 56.96 -39.58 45.82
C THR A 27 56.82 -40.56 47.00
N ASN A 28 57.25 -41.80 46.75
CA ASN A 28 57.45 -42.80 47.80
C ASN A 28 58.79 -43.55 47.49
N PRO A 29 59.80 -43.39 48.33
CA PRO A 29 59.80 -42.60 49.59
C PRO A 29 59.49 -41.11 49.35
N GLU A 30 58.95 -40.42 50.40
CA GLU A 30 58.48 -39.01 50.33
C GLU A 30 59.59 -38.03 49.88
N THR A 31 60.82 -38.29 50.35
CA THR A 31 62.02 -37.60 49.88
C THR A 31 62.82 -38.53 49.00
N ILE A 32 63.17 -38.07 47.81
CA ILE A 32 63.99 -38.85 46.85
C ILE A 32 65.39 -39.00 47.50
N PRO A 33 65.84 -40.25 47.79
CA PRO A 33 67.12 -40.50 48.41
C PRO A 33 68.29 -40.23 47.44
N ASP A 34 69.50 -39.99 47.96
CA ASP A 34 70.73 -39.88 47.16
C ASP A 34 71.22 -41.19 46.65
N SER A 35 70.86 -42.31 47.33
CA SER A 35 71.20 -43.70 46.89
C SER A 35 70.07 -44.61 47.24
N ILE A 36 69.95 -45.71 46.50
CA ILE A 36 68.92 -46.76 46.65
C ILE A 36 69.57 -48.15 46.52
N GLU A 37 69.07 -49.09 47.26
CA GLU A 37 69.52 -50.51 47.20
C GLU A 37 69.25 -51.14 45.82
N ASP A 38 70.00 -52.15 45.47
CA ASP A 38 69.73 -52.87 44.24
C ASP A 38 68.27 -53.30 44.16
N LYS A 39 67.66 -53.04 42.95
CA LYS A 39 66.23 -53.23 42.71
C LYS A 39 65.29 -52.34 43.54
N GLY A 40 65.79 -51.36 44.23
CA GLY A 40 64.96 -50.35 44.92
C GLY A 40 64.05 -49.60 43.93
N VAL A 41 62.89 -49.16 44.43
CA VAL A 41 61.88 -48.53 43.58
C VAL A 41 61.50 -47.18 44.17
N ILE A 42 61.59 -46.09 43.35
CA ILE A 42 61.04 -44.79 43.64
C ILE A 42 59.74 -44.66 42.84
N LYS A 43 58.62 -44.50 43.54
CA LYS A 43 57.32 -44.29 42.90
C LYS A 43 57.03 -42.79 42.88
N VAL A 44 56.62 -42.28 41.71
CA VAL A 44 56.17 -40.92 41.52
C VAL A 44 54.68 -40.93 41.21
N TYR A 45 53.90 -40.22 42.01
CA TYR A 45 52.44 -40.15 41.91
C TYR A 45 52.02 -38.84 41.32
N TYR A 46 51.09 -38.91 40.33
CA TYR A 46 50.45 -37.77 39.73
C TYR A 46 48.93 -37.88 39.95
N VAL A 47 48.27 -36.76 40.21
CA VAL A 47 46.84 -36.66 40.39
C VAL A 47 46.26 -35.79 39.29
N PHE A 48 45.02 -36.00 38.99
CA PHE A 48 44.28 -35.21 38.01
C PHE A 48 44.29 -33.71 38.38
N ASP A 49 44.68 -32.88 37.44
CA ASP A 49 44.78 -31.43 37.64
C ASP A 49 43.63 -30.70 36.96
N LYS A 50 42.53 -30.44 37.68
CA LYS A 50 41.36 -29.73 37.22
C LYS A 50 41.62 -28.34 36.69
N THR A 51 42.78 -27.75 36.97
CA THR A 51 43.13 -26.39 36.55
C THR A 51 43.70 -26.30 35.14
N GLN A 52 44.16 -27.45 34.62
CA GLN A 52 44.64 -27.51 33.24
C GLN A 52 43.49 -27.52 32.27
N THR A 53 43.16 -26.38 31.69
CA THR A 53 42.05 -26.18 30.74
C THR A 53 42.54 -25.75 29.36
N LYS A 54 41.71 -25.99 28.37
CA LYS A 54 41.86 -25.47 27.00
C LYS A 54 40.57 -24.81 26.54
N GLU A 55 40.70 -23.82 25.70
CA GLU A 55 39.58 -23.15 25.03
C GLU A 55 39.27 -23.83 23.71
N LEU A 56 38.00 -24.11 23.49
CA LEU A 56 37.47 -24.62 22.24
C LEU A 56 36.43 -23.64 21.71
N SER A 57 36.31 -23.49 20.38
CA SER A 57 35.34 -22.61 19.77
C SER A 57 34.79 -23.17 18.47
N TYR A 58 33.59 -22.71 18.10
CA TYR A 58 33.06 -22.84 16.73
C TYR A 58 32.43 -21.53 16.31
N THR A 59 32.28 -21.33 14.98
CA THR A 59 31.73 -20.11 14.40
C THR A 59 30.46 -20.41 13.64
N VAL A 60 29.44 -19.56 13.76
CA VAL A 60 28.24 -19.55 12.92
C VAL A 60 28.30 -18.30 12.04
N GLU A 61 28.29 -18.51 10.73
CA GLU A 61 28.33 -17.46 9.73
C GLU A 61 27.01 -17.41 8.94
N TYR A 62 26.48 -16.22 8.74
CA TYR A 62 25.26 -15.99 7.96
C TYR A 62 25.58 -15.31 6.63
N TYR A 63 24.90 -15.73 5.58
CA TYR A 63 25.10 -15.24 4.21
C TYR A 63 23.76 -14.81 3.59
N LYS A 64 23.75 -13.65 2.90
CA LYS A 64 22.64 -13.21 2.05
C LYS A 64 23.10 -13.16 0.60
N ASN A 65 22.41 -13.89 -0.29
CA ASN A 65 22.79 -13.99 -1.71
C ASN A 65 24.29 -14.24 -1.88
N GLY A 66 24.85 -15.17 -1.11
CA GLY A 66 26.27 -15.55 -1.15
C GLY A 66 27.25 -14.57 -0.49
N LYS A 67 26.78 -13.43 0.02
CA LYS A 67 27.63 -12.46 0.74
C LYS A 67 27.49 -12.66 2.24
N LYS A 68 28.63 -12.78 2.93
CA LYS A 68 28.70 -12.90 4.39
C LYS A 68 28.15 -11.64 5.06
N VAL A 69 27.36 -11.82 6.09
CA VAL A 69 26.85 -10.77 6.96
C VAL A 69 27.75 -10.70 8.20
N GLU A 70 28.81 -9.91 8.15
CA GLU A 70 29.86 -9.91 9.15
C GLU A 70 29.34 -9.64 10.58
N ASN A 71 28.41 -8.71 10.72
CA ASN A 71 27.84 -8.33 12.02
C ASN A 71 26.99 -9.44 12.67
N ASP A 72 26.61 -10.45 11.92
CA ASP A 72 25.80 -11.58 12.40
C ASP A 72 26.65 -12.81 12.69
N THR A 73 27.96 -12.74 12.44
CA THR A 73 28.89 -13.84 12.78
C THR A 73 28.89 -14.05 14.29
N GLN A 74 28.67 -15.29 14.72
CA GLN A 74 28.64 -15.69 16.11
C GLN A 74 29.80 -16.65 16.39
N VAL A 75 30.50 -16.44 17.50
CA VAL A 75 31.55 -17.35 17.99
C VAL A 75 31.11 -17.91 19.34
N GLU A 76 30.94 -19.21 19.41
CA GLU A 76 30.65 -19.92 20.65
C GLU A 76 31.95 -20.50 21.21
N VAL A 77 32.18 -20.27 22.50
CA VAL A 77 33.40 -20.63 23.19
C VAL A 77 33.07 -21.53 24.39
N ALA A 78 33.86 -22.55 24.61
CA ALA A 78 33.79 -23.39 25.79
C ALA A 78 35.20 -23.60 26.39
N ILE A 79 35.30 -23.55 27.70
CA ILE A 79 36.54 -23.89 28.46
C ILE A 79 36.35 -25.28 29.03
N VAL A 80 37.17 -26.21 28.56
CA VAL A 80 37.11 -27.60 29.00
C VAL A 80 38.47 -28.05 29.57
N HIS A 81 38.50 -29.20 30.28
CA HIS A 81 39.77 -29.76 30.75
C HIS A 81 40.61 -30.22 29.54
N VAL A 82 41.94 -30.12 29.64
CA VAL A 82 42.87 -30.41 28.52
C VAL A 82 42.74 -31.86 28.01
N LEU A 83 42.28 -32.81 28.83
CA LEU A 83 42.05 -34.19 28.46
C LEU A 83 40.70 -34.45 27.77
N GLU A 84 39.73 -33.49 27.82
CA GLU A 84 38.47 -33.63 27.13
C GLU A 84 38.68 -33.68 25.61
N PRO A 85 37.75 -34.29 24.85
CA PRO A 85 37.77 -34.24 23.38
C PRO A 85 37.89 -32.82 22.83
N ASN A 86 38.42 -32.67 21.61
CA ASN A 86 38.50 -31.40 20.90
C ASN A 86 37.20 -31.11 20.14
N THR A 87 36.05 -31.38 20.75
CA THR A 87 34.73 -31.17 20.19
C THR A 87 33.85 -30.35 21.14
N LEU A 88 32.88 -29.62 20.57
CA LEU A 88 31.89 -28.84 21.32
C LEU A 88 30.49 -29.30 20.94
N GLN A 89 29.58 -29.27 21.91
CA GLN A 89 28.15 -29.39 21.65
C GLN A 89 27.65 -28.12 20.94
N VAL A 90 26.92 -28.33 19.85
CA VAL A 90 26.31 -27.22 19.11
C VAL A 90 24.95 -26.88 19.71
N ASN A 91 24.78 -25.62 20.11
CA ASN A 91 23.47 -25.11 20.52
C ASN A 91 22.64 -24.75 19.27
N GLN A 92 21.90 -25.72 18.75
CA GLN A 92 21.11 -25.59 17.52
C GLN A 92 20.03 -24.52 17.67
N ASP A 93 19.46 -24.32 18.86
CA ASP A 93 18.40 -23.34 19.11
C ASP A 93 18.86 -21.89 18.94
N LYS A 94 20.16 -21.65 19.05
CA LYS A 94 20.76 -20.33 18.81
C LYS A 94 21.01 -20.06 17.33
N ILE A 95 20.97 -21.07 16.49
CA ILE A 95 21.24 -20.94 15.05
C ILE A 95 19.92 -20.68 14.33
N ASN A 96 19.71 -19.42 13.93
CA ASN A 96 18.49 -19.07 13.21
C ASN A 96 18.55 -19.60 11.78
N THR A 97 17.64 -20.52 11.45
CA THR A 97 17.48 -21.12 10.12
C THR A 97 16.15 -20.73 9.47
N GLU A 98 15.33 -19.90 10.12
CA GLU A 98 14.04 -19.49 9.59
C GLU A 98 14.03 -17.96 9.31
N ASN A 99 13.12 -17.23 9.76
CA ASN A 99 12.84 -15.84 9.40
C ASN A 99 13.86 -14.79 9.91
N LYS A 100 15.16 -15.03 9.77
CA LYS A 100 16.19 -14.10 10.26
C LYS A 100 16.18 -12.76 9.52
N TYR A 101 15.92 -12.76 8.22
CA TYR A 101 15.98 -11.58 7.37
C TYR A 101 14.67 -11.40 6.61
N VAL A 102 14.08 -10.22 6.77
CA VAL A 102 12.89 -9.83 5.98
C VAL A 102 13.24 -9.87 4.49
N GLY A 103 12.38 -10.45 3.67
CA GLY A 103 12.57 -10.59 2.23
C GLY A 103 13.51 -11.72 1.81
N TYR A 104 13.94 -12.54 2.75
CA TYR A 104 14.82 -13.67 2.48
C TYR A 104 14.28 -14.96 3.10
N LYS A 105 14.60 -16.10 2.49
CA LYS A 105 14.33 -17.45 2.99
C LYS A 105 15.62 -18.24 3.09
N LEU A 106 15.63 -19.25 3.96
CA LEU A 106 16.73 -20.20 4.04
C LEU A 106 16.90 -20.89 2.67
N GLU A 107 18.12 -20.89 2.18
CA GLU A 107 18.53 -21.69 1.02
C GLU A 107 19.06 -23.05 1.47
N LYS A 108 20.07 -23.01 2.32
CA LYS A 108 20.77 -24.20 2.83
C LYS A 108 21.64 -23.88 4.03
N THR A 109 22.13 -24.92 4.67
CA THR A 109 23.23 -24.83 5.65
C THR A 109 24.46 -25.59 5.14
N SER A 110 25.62 -25.31 5.71
CA SER A 110 26.84 -26.12 5.51
C SER A 110 27.53 -26.28 6.86
N PRO A 111 27.58 -27.50 7.38
CA PRO A 111 27.08 -28.76 6.80
C PRO A 111 25.55 -28.71 6.54
N GLU A 112 25.07 -29.57 5.63
CA GLU A 112 23.65 -29.60 5.20
C GLU A 112 22.67 -29.77 6.38
N THR A 113 23.07 -30.61 7.35
CA THR A 113 22.37 -30.72 8.63
C THR A 113 23.26 -30.09 9.71
N ILE A 114 22.71 -29.22 10.52
CA ILE A 114 23.43 -28.68 11.68
C ILE A 114 23.76 -29.77 12.63
N PRO A 115 25.05 -30.06 12.90
CA PRO A 115 25.45 -31.17 13.75
C PRO A 115 25.13 -30.90 15.21
N GLY A 116 24.95 -31.94 16.00
CA GLY A 116 24.86 -31.84 17.47
C GLY A 116 26.21 -31.55 18.13
N GLU A 117 27.31 -31.94 17.45
CA GLU A 117 28.69 -31.77 17.94
C GLU A 117 29.60 -31.35 16.78
N ILE A 118 30.57 -30.48 17.05
CA ILE A 118 31.50 -29.96 16.05
C ILE A 118 32.93 -29.91 16.60
N ASN A 119 33.93 -30.10 15.73
CA ASN A 119 35.33 -29.99 16.10
C ASN A 119 35.70 -28.52 16.43
N ASN A 120 36.70 -28.40 17.29
CA ASN A 120 37.30 -27.09 17.59
C ASN A 120 37.70 -26.35 16.33
N GLY A 121 37.32 -25.08 16.21
CA GLY A 121 37.52 -24.25 15.02
C GLY A 121 36.54 -24.55 13.90
N GLY A 122 35.52 -25.40 14.11
CA GLY A 122 34.52 -25.70 13.13
C GLY A 122 33.64 -24.48 12.73
N ILE A 123 33.10 -24.51 11.52
CA ILE A 123 32.29 -23.44 10.99
C ILE A 123 30.95 -23.99 10.48
N ILE A 124 29.86 -23.37 10.93
CA ILE A 124 28.51 -23.63 10.42
C ILE A 124 28.11 -22.41 9.59
N LYS A 125 27.73 -22.62 8.34
CA LYS A 125 27.29 -21.55 7.45
C LYS A 125 25.80 -21.69 7.16
N VAL A 126 25.07 -20.57 7.25
CA VAL A 126 23.64 -20.47 7.01
C VAL A 126 23.42 -19.52 5.84
N TYR A 127 22.83 -20.02 4.76
CA TYR A 127 22.65 -19.24 3.53
C TYR A 127 21.19 -18.87 3.32
N TYR A 128 20.96 -17.61 3.03
CA TYR A 128 19.67 -17.04 2.70
C TYR A 128 19.68 -16.48 1.28
N ILE A 129 18.62 -16.73 0.54
CA ILE A 129 18.35 -16.15 -0.78
C ILE A 129 17.11 -15.27 -0.74
N LEU A 130 16.95 -14.38 -1.72
CA LEU A 130 15.72 -13.61 -1.87
C LEU A 130 14.49 -14.51 -1.87
N ASP A 131 13.45 -14.03 -1.22
CA ASP A 131 12.14 -14.69 -1.18
C ASP A 131 11.11 -13.82 -1.91
N ASP A 132 10.92 -14.09 -3.20
CA ASP A 132 9.94 -13.36 -4.03
C ASP A 132 8.49 -13.55 -3.54
N GLY A 133 8.25 -14.56 -2.70
CA GLY A 133 6.95 -14.80 -2.06
C GLY A 133 6.63 -13.85 -0.92
N GLN A 134 7.64 -13.18 -0.34
CA GLN A 134 7.41 -12.16 0.69
C GLN A 134 7.04 -10.83 0.05
N THR A 135 5.75 -10.54 0.03
CA THR A 135 5.20 -9.34 -0.60
C THR A 135 4.53 -8.42 0.43
N LYS A 136 4.38 -7.15 0.05
CA LYS A 136 3.61 -6.13 0.75
C LYS A 136 2.60 -5.51 -0.20
N THR A 137 1.45 -5.13 0.33
CA THR A 137 0.44 -4.39 -0.43
C THR A 137 0.54 -2.92 -0.10
N LEU A 138 0.73 -2.10 -1.12
CA LEU A 138 0.77 -0.65 -1.04
C LEU A 138 -0.53 -0.08 -1.60
N THR A 139 -0.92 1.11 -1.14
CA THR A 139 -2.15 1.77 -1.56
C THR A 139 -1.96 3.26 -1.76
N TYR A 140 -2.76 3.85 -2.65
CA TYR A 140 -3.06 5.27 -2.60
C TYR A 140 -4.55 5.49 -2.86
N THR A 141 -5.05 6.67 -2.49
CA THR A 141 -6.48 7.00 -2.60
C THR A 141 -6.67 8.24 -3.45
N VAL A 142 -7.66 8.21 -4.33
CA VAL A 142 -8.13 9.38 -5.09
C VAL A 142 -9.49 9.78 -4.55
N ASN A 143 -9.59 10.99 -4.03
CA ASN A 143 -10.83 11.58 -3.54
C ASN A 143 -11.36 12.63 -4.50
N TYR A 144 -12.67 12.68 -4.69
CA TYR A 144 -13.33 13.69 -5.50
C TYR A 144 -14.24 14.56 -4.62
N TYR A 145 -14.15 15.87 -4.83
CA TYR A 145 -14.92 16.87 -4.06
C TYR A 145 -15.79 17.71 -4.98
N LYS A 146 -17.04 17.94 -4.58
CA LYS A 146 -17.96 18.92 -5.20
C LYS A 146 -18.26 20.04 -4.20
N ASP A 147 -17.96 21.28 -4.56
CA ASP A 147 -18.14 22.45 -3.69
C ASP A 147 -17.54 22.24 -2.30
N GLY A 148 -16.35 21.63 -2.23
CA GLY A 148 -15.63 21.28 -0.99
C GLY A 148 -16.16 20.07 -0.23
N ASN A 149 -17.20 19.40 -0.69
CA ASN A 149 -17.77 18.19 -0.06
C ASN A 149 -17.26 16.93 -0.74
N LEU A 150 -16.73 16.00 0.06
CA LEU A 150 -16.27 14.69 -0.43
C LEU A 150 -17.43 13.89 -1.02
N VAL A 151 -17.26 13.40 -2.24
CA VAL A 151 -18.15 12.45 -2.91
C VAL A 151 -17.65 11.04 -2.59
N LYS A 152 -18.13 10.48 -1.49
CA LYS A 152 -17.63 9.20 -0.94
C LYS A 152 -17.73 8.03 -1.90
N GLU A 153 -18.81 7.98 -2.67
CA GLU A 153 -19.10 6.93 -3.67
C GLU A 153 -18.09 6.92 -4.83
N ASP A 154 -17.41 8.04 -5.05
CA ASP A 154 -16.41 8.19 -6.09
C ASP A 154 -14.97 8.08 -5.56
N THR A 155 -14.79 7.90 -4.24
CA THR A 155 -13.46 7.65 -3.67
C THR A 155 -12.91 6.32 -4.20
N GLU A 156 -11.73 6.37 -4.77
CA GLU A 156 -11.06 5.21 -5.36
C GLU A 156 -9.79 4.88 -4.57
N THR A 157 -9.60 3.62 -4.18
CA THR A 157 -8.36 3.14 -3.58
C THR A 157 -7.68 2.19 -4.54
N ILE A 158 -6.48 2.53 -4.94
CA ILE A 158 -5.65 1.76 -5.85
C ILE A 158 -4.68 0.92 -5.03
N TYR A 159 -4.48 -0.32 -5.44
CA TYR A 159 -3.63 -1.30 -4.75
C TYR A 159 -2.53 -1.77 -5.69
N GLU A 160 -1.32 -1.93 -5.14
CA GLU A 160 -0.19 -2.54 -5.82
C GLU A 160 0.51 -3.52 -4.87
N THR A 161 0.85 -4.71 -5.35
CA THR A 161 1.61 -5.69 -4.58
C THR A 161 3.05 -5.68 -5.07
N LYS A 162 3.98 -5.46 -4.14
CA LYS A 162 5.42 -5.42 -4.41
C LYS A 162 6.14 -6.42 -3.52
N GLN A 163 7.35 -6.82 -3.94
CA GLN A 163 8.24 -7.58 -3.06
C GLN A 163 8.61 -6.71 -1.85
N VAL A 164 8.71 -7.33 -0.67
CA VAL A 164 8.82 -6.60 0.62
C VAL A 164 10.03 -5.65 0.71
N LEU A 165 11.12 -5.92 -0.02
CA LEU A 165 12.33 -5.09 -0.05
C LEU A 165 12.29 -3.95 -1.08
N GLU A 166 11.29 -3.92 -1.97
CA GLU A 166 11.11 -2.81 -2.89
C GLU A 166 10.68 -1.53 -2.16
N SER A 167 10.76 -0.39 -2.84
CA SER A 167 10.34 0.90 -2.28
C SER A 167 8.88 0.91 -1.84
N ASP A 168 8.56 1.71 -0.84
CA ASP A 168 7.19 1.92 -0.33
C ASP A 168 6.42 2.97 -1.17
N THR A 169 6.69 3.03 -2.47
CA THR A 169 6.07 3.96 -3.40
C THR A 169 5.29 3.24 -4.47
N LEU A 170 4.25 3.86 -5.02
CA LEU A 170 3.43 3.37 -6.12
C LEU A 170 3.54 4.30 -7.32
N THR A 171 3.43 3.75 -8.53
CA THR A 171 3.26 4.57 -9.74
C THR A 171 1.81 5.04 -9.82
N VAL A 172 1.63 6.34 -10.02
CA VAL A 172 0.29 6.93 -10.17
C VAL A 172 -0.15 6.81 -11.64
N LYS A 173 -1.31 6.26 -11.84
CA LYS A 173 -1.97 6.17 -13.15
C LYS A 173 -2.78 7.44 -13.41
N SER A 174 -2.09 8.51 -13.75
CA SER A 174 -2.68 9.84 -13.90
C SER A 174 -3.78 9.90 -14.98
N GLU A 175 -3.70 9.03 -15.99
CA GLU A 175 -4.69 8.91 -17.06
C GLU A 175 -6.04 8.32 -16.57
N GLU A 176 -6.05 7.59 -15.46
CA GLU A 176 -7.26 7.05 -14.84
C GLU A 176 -7.93 8.07 -13.90
N ILE A 177 -7.21 9.15 -13.51
CA ILE A 177 -7.75 10.21 -12.65
C ILE A 177 -8.52 11.21 -13.49
N ASN A 178 -9.84 11.24 -13.34
CA ASN A 178 -10.65 12.19 -14.08
C ASN A 178 -10.52 13.62 -13.53
N ILE A 179 -9.92 14.52 -14.33
CA ILE A 179 -9.75 15.93 -14.02
C ILE A 179 -10.52 16.84 -14.96
N LYS A 180 -11.49 16.32 -15.75
CA LYS A 180 -12.28 17.11 -16.69
C LYS A 180 -13.77 16.94 -16.41
N ASP A 181 -14.46 16.16 -17.20
CA ASP A 181 -15.93 16.13 -17.27
C ASP A 181 -16.57 15.06 -16.37
N LYS A 182 -16.06 14.89 -15.14
CA LYS A 182 -16.60 13.85 -14.23
C LYS A 182 -18.04 14.14 -13.79
N TYR A 183 -18.38 15.40 -13.59
CA TYR A 183 -19.68 15.80 -13.07
C TYR A 183 -20.37 16.80 -13.95
N VAL A 184 -21.59 16.47 -14.37
CA VAL A 184 -22.47 17.37 -15.13
C VAL A 184 -22.69 18.68 -14.37
N GLY A 185 -22.48 19.81 -15.03
CA GLY A 185 -22.66 21.14 -14.48
C GLY A 185 -21.56 21.60 -13.51
N TYR A 186 -20.48 20.84 -13.40
CA TYR A 186 -19.31 21.20 -12.59
C TYR A 186 -18.07 21.30 -13.46
N LYS A 187 -17.17 22.19 -13.12
CA LYS A 187 -15.83 22.30 -13.71
C LYS A 187 -14.76 21.87 -12.75
N PHE A 188 -13.68 21.28 -13.27
CA PHE A 188 -12.46 21.02 -12.52
C PHE A 188 -11.83 22.33 -12.06
N VAL A 189 -11.33 22.36 -10.82
CA VAL A 189 -10.67 23.52 -10.22
C VAL A 189 -9.19 23.26 -10.00
N LYS A 190 -8.88 22.21 -9.26
CA LYS A 190 -7.51 21.88 -8.87
C LYS A 190 -7.39 20.44 -8.38
N THR A 191 -6.15 20.00 -8.23
CA THR A 191 -5.80 18.80 -7.44
C THR A 191 -5.01 19.21 -6.19
N ASN A 192 -4.91 18.29 -5.24
CA ASN A 192 -3.96 18.36 -4.14
C ASN A 192 -3.32 16.95 -3.98
N PRO A 193 -2.03 16.82 -4.27
CA PRO A 193 -1.06 17.88 -4.66
C PRO A 193 -1.46 18.60 -5.97
N GLU A 194 -0.97 19.84 -6.16
CA GLU A 194 -1.35 20.70 -7.31
C GLU A 194 -1.04 20.03 -8.66
N LEU A 195 0.07 19.31 -8.74
CA LEU A 195 0.40 18.45 -9.86
C LEU A 195 0.22 16.99 -9.41
N ILE A 196 -0.48 16.21 -10.21
CA ILE A 196 -0.58 14.77 -9.98
C ILE A 196 0.83 14.18 -10.12
N PRO A 197 1.40 13.58 -9.06
CA PRO A 197 2.75 13.04 -9.10
C PRO A 197 2.82 11.76 -9.95
N GLU A 198 3.96 11.47 -10.54
CA GLU A 198 4.20 10.18 -11.21
C GLU A 198 4.31 9.02 -10.20
N VAL A 199 4.80 9.33 -8.99
CA VAL A 199 5.04 8.36 -7.91
C VAL A 199 4.50 8.92 -6.60
N ILE A 200 3.86 8.07 -5.81
CA ILE A 200 3.27 8.46 -4.51
C ILE A 200 3.67 7.45 -3.43
N GLU A 201 3.85 7.93 -2.21
CA GLU A 201 4.12 7.09 -1.05
C GLU A 201 2.92 6.19 -0.69
N ASN A 202 3.20 5.06 -0.06
CA ASN A 202 2.16 4.17 0.47
C ASN A 202 1.17 4.95 1.36
N LYS A 203 -0.13 4.75 1.12
CA LYS A 203 -1.25 5.48 1.73
C LYS A 203 -1.33 6.96 1.35
N GLY A 204 -0.64 7.37 0.28
CA GLY A 204 -0.77 8.71 -0.26
C GLY A 204 -2.19 9.03 -0.73
N VAL A 205 -2.50 10.30 -0.83
CA VAL A 205 -3.84 10.77 -1.20
C VAL A 205 -3.71 11.82 -2.30
N ILE A 206 -4.59 11.72 -3.29
CA ILE A 206 -4.78 12.73 -4.34
C ILE A 206 -6.22 13.20 -4.23
N ASP A 207 -6.41 14.50 -3.96
CA ASP A 207 -7.73 15.12 -3.91
C ASP A 207 -7.98 15.89 -5.22
N VAL A 208 -9.17 15.72 -5.79
CA VAL A 208 -9.61 16.37 -7.03
C VAL A 208 -10.84 17.21 -6.72
N TYR A 209 -10.79 18.50 -7.04
CA TYR A 209 -11.81 19.46 -6.66
C TYR A 209 -12.59 19.97 -7.87
N TYR A 210 -13.91 19.97 -7.75
CA TYR A 210 -14.86 20.49 -8.70
C TYR A 210 -15.76 21.52 -8.02
N GLU A 211 -16.09 22.55 -8.77
CA GLU A 211 -17.06 23.58 -8.37
C GLU A 211 -18.15 23.71 -9.43
N LYS A 212 -19.33 24.15 -9.03
CA LYS A 212 -20.39 24.44 -9.97
C LYS A 212 -19.90 25.38 -11.06
N ASP A 213 -20.19 25.04 -12.30
CA ASP A 213 -19.92 25.93 -13.42
C ASP A 213 -21.05 26.91 -13.63
N THR A 214 -20.79 28.00 -14.38
CA THR A 214 -21.74 29.04 -14.73
C THR A 214 -22.28 28.82 -16.12
N PHE A 215 -23.58 29.01 -16.28
CA PHE A 215 -24.27 28.90 -17.55
C PHE A 215 -25.08 30.16 -17.85
N THR A 216 -25.21 30.47 -19.12
CA THR A 216 -26.04 31.59 -19.56
C THR A 216 -27.50 31.21 -19.46
N TYR A 217 -28.32 32.19 -19.07
CA TYR A 217 -29.76 32.13 -19.22
C TYR A 217 -30.30 33.40 -19.85
N GLU A 218 -31.42 33.32 -20.55
CA GLU A 218 -32.05 34.41 -21.21
C GLU A 218 -33.43 34.69 -20.59
N VAL A 219 -33.79 36.00 -20.51
CA VAL A 219 -35.17 36.45 -20.30
C VAL A 219 -35.63 37.11 -21.59
N ARG A 220 -36.63 36.51 -22.23
CA ARG A 220 -37.18 36.93 -23.49
C ARG A 220 -38.53 37.57 -23.29
N TYR A 221 -38.77 38.70 -23.91
CA TYR A 221 -39.98 39.49 -23.79
C TYR A 221 -40.76 39.49 -25.09
N TYR A 222 -42.02 39.06 -25.00
CA TYR A 222 -42.91 38.96 -26.16
C TYR A 222 -44.07 39.91 -25.98
N PHE A 223 -44.39 40.70 -27.04
CA PHE A 223 -45.51 41.60 -27.09
C PHE A 223 -46.45 41.12 -28.19
N ASN A 224 -47.68 40.74 -27.85
CA ASN A 224 -48.63 40.07 -28.74
C ASN A 224 -48.00 38.86 -29.44
N ARG A 225 -47.25 38.03 -28.72
CA ARG A 225 -46.54 36.81 -29.19
C ARG A 225 -45.35 37.12 -30.12
N GLU A 226 -44.98 38.36 -30.37
CA GLU A 226 -43.77 38.75 -31.09
C GLU A 226 -42.63 39.02 -30.14
N LEU A 227 -41.47 38.41 -30.39
CA LEU A 227 -40.26 38.60 -29.59
C LEU A 227 -39.68 39.99 -29.84
N ASP A 228 -39.47 40.76 -28.77
CA ASP A 228 -38.68 41.98 -28.82
C ASP A 228 -37.21 41.65 -28.44
N GLU A 229 -36.39 41.39 -29.46
CA GLU A 229 -34.98 41.06 -29.26
C GLU A 229 -34.20 42.16 -28.52
N SER A 230 -34.60 43.42 -28.64
CA SER A 230 -33.92 44.57 -28.01
C SER A 230 -34.07 44.57 -26.49
N LEU A 231 -35.08 43.90 -25.96
CA LEU A 231 -35.34 43.78 -24.54
C LEU A 231 -34.81 42.46 -23.93
N THR A 232 -34.39 41.49 -24.78
CA THR A 232 -33.85 40.24 -24.30
C THR A 232 -32.66 40.45 -23.39
N GLU A 233 -32.73 39.87 -22.19
CA GLU A 233 -31.64 39.91 -21.19
C GLU A 233 -30.86 38.62 -21.20
N LYS A 234 -29.52 38.73 -21.22
CA LYS A 234 -28.60 37.60 -21.06
C LYS A 234 -27.88 37.72 -19.74
N ASN A 235 -28.00 36.72 -18.92
CA ASN A 235 -27.44 36.65 -17.59
C ASN A 235 -26.69 35.36 -17.40
N VAL A 236 -25.90 35.24 -16.34
CA VAL A 236 -25.19 34.01 -15.96
C VAL A 236 -25.57 33.65 -14.54
N ALA A 237 -25.66 32.34 -14.28
CA ALA A 237 -25.89 31.79 -12.94
C ALA A 237 -25.22 30.43 -12.80
N LEU A 238 -25.04 29.95 -11.56
CA LEU A 238 -24.43 28.68 -11.29
C LEU A 238 -25.39 27.53 -11.65
N TYR A 239 -24.81 26.39 -12.04
CA TYR A 239 -25.56 25.16 -12.27
C TYR A 239 -26.47 24.81 -11.08
N GLY A 240 -27.72 24.52 -11.38
CA GLY A 240 -28.73 24.18 -10.38
C GLY A 240 -29.30 25.36 -9.60
N ASP A 241 -28.84 26.60 -9.85
CA ASP A 241 -29.45 27.76 -9.24
C ASP A 241 -30.90 27.93 -9.72
N LYS A 242 -31.73 28.45 -8.84
CA LYS A 242 -33.15 28.65 -9.11
C LYS A 242 -33.43 30.12 -9.29
N ILE A 243 -33.69 30.55 -10.53
CA ILE A 243 -34.10 31.89 -10.88
C ILE A 243 -35.61 32.02 -10.61
N THR A 244 -36.00 32.91 -9.73
CA THR A 244 -37.41 33.05 -9.25
C THR A 244 -38.05 34.36 -9.63
N SER A 245 -37.29 35.28 -10.27
CA SER A 245 -37.76 36.59 -10.67
C SER A 245 -37.15 37.04 -11.99
N TYR A 246 -37.74 37.98 -12.59
CA TYR A 246 -37.26 38.69 -13.79
C TYR A 246 -37.54 40.18 -13.66
N THR A 247 -36.93 41.00 -14.52
CA THR A 247 -37.23 42.46 -14.57
C THR A 247 -38.51 42.67 -15.37
N ASP A 248 -39.49 43.35 -14.82
CA ASP A 248 -40.69 43.73 -15.56
C ASP A 248 -40.35 44.77 -16.63
N LYS A 249 -40.74 44.50 -17.89
CA LYS A 249 -40.51 45.35 -19.06
C LYS A 249 -41.82 45.74 -19.75
N ALA A 250 -42.95 45.79 -18.98
CA ALA A 250 -44.22 46.23 -19.52
C ALA A 250 -44.07 47.58 -20.26
N LYS A 251 -44.66 47.64 -21.47
CA LYS A 251 -44.80 48.91 -22.23
C LYS A 251 -46.13 49.52 -21.93
N GLU A 252 -46.29 50.83 -22.26
CA GLU A 252 -47.59 51.53 -22.22
C GLU A 252 -48.61 50.71 -23.07
N ASP A 253 -49.82 50.60 -22.59
CA ASP A 253 -50.91 49.80 -23.18
C ASP A 253 -50.70 48.27 -23.21
N TYR A 254 -49.71 47.73 -22.49
CA TYR A 254 -49.46 46.27 -22.36
C TYR A 254 -49.54 45.81 -20.92
N THR A 255 -50.23 44.72 -20.70
CA THR A 255 -50.29 44.03 -19.41
C THR A 255 -49.65 42.65 -19.50
N LEU A 256 -49.10 42.17 -18.37
CA LEU A 256 -48.54 40.82 -18.27
C LEU A 256 -49.64 39.79 -18.55
N GLU A 257 -49.39 38.91 -19.51
CA GLU A 257 -50.27 37.79 -19.85
C GLU A 257 -49.84 36.51 -19.11
N THR A 258 -48.61 36.13 -19.27
CA THR A 258 -48.05 34.92 -18.65
C THR A 258 -46.53 34.94 -18.63
N VAL A 259 -45.94 34.13 -17.73
CA VAL A 259 -44.51 33.88 -17.69
C VAL A 259 -44.31 32.34 -17.74
N GLU A 260 -43.53 31.91 -18.71
CA GLU A 260 -43.17 30.49 -18.87
C GLU A 260 -41.76 30.24 -18.33
N ASN A 261 -41.56 29.02 -17.82
CA ASN A 261 -40.29 28.52 -17.25
C ASN A 261 -39.80 29.35 -16.04
N LEU A 262 -40.72 29.94 -15.26
CA LEU A 262 -40.39 30.51 -13.97
C LEU A 262 -41.12 29.74 -12.85
N PRO A 263 -40.38 29.24 -11.85
CA PRO A 263 -38.95 29.36 -11.63
C PRO A 263 -38.13 28.49 -12.60
N LEU A 264 -37.01 29.06 -13.10
CA LEU A 264 -36.07 28.37 -13.94
C LEU A 264 -34.95 27.76 -13.09
N VAL A 265 -34.64 26.48 -13.29
CA VAL A 265 -33.46 25.83 -12.71
C VAL A 265 -32.38 25.75 -13.79
N ILE A 266 -31.23 26.37 -13.52
CA ILE A 266 -30.11 26.45 -14.48
C ILE A 266 -29.56 25.04 -14.78
N SER A 267 -29.51 24.70 -16.06
CA SER A 267 -28.96 23.45 -16.59
C SER A 267 -27.72 23.72 -17.47
N GLU A 268 -26.97 22.66 -17.77
CA GLU A 268 -25.85 22.72 -18.72
C GLU A 268 -26.28 23.01 -20.16
N ASP A 269 -27.51 22.67 -20.52
CA ASP A 269 -28.09 22.99 -21.83
C ASP A 269 -28.68 24.40 -21.81
N GLU A 270 -27.86 25.40 -22.20
CA GLU A 270 -28.26 26.80 -22.20
C GLU A 270 -29.50 27.09 -23.06
N ARG A 271 -29.82 26.21 -24.04
CA ARG A 271 -31.03 26.35 -24.86
C ARG A 271 -32.32 26.16 -24.05
N LYS A 272 -32.20 25.48 -22.89
CA LYS A 272 -33.31 25.28 -21.93
C LYS A 272 -33.39 26.37 -20.88
N ASN A 273 -32.33 27.17 -20.73
CA ASN A 273 -32.22 28.20 -19.72
C ASN A 273 -32.88 29.48 -20.23
N ILE A 274 -34.18 29.45 -20.51
CA ILE A 274 -34.91 30.57 -21.07
C ILE A 274 -36.20 30.78 -20.26
N ILE A 275 -36.42 32.00 -19.80
CA ILE A 275 -37.67 32.49 -19.26
C ILE A 275 -38.35 33.31 -20.33
N ASN A 276 -39.60 32.99 -20.67
CA ASN A 276 -40.40 33.74 -21.61
C ASN A 276 -41.47 34.54 -20.86
N VAL A 277 -41.49 35.87 -21.08
CA VAL A 277 -42.44 36.83 -20.50
C VAL A 277 -43.31 37.36 -21.60
N TYR A 278 -44.61 37.13 -21.48
CA TYR A 278 -45.58 37.51 -22.51
C TYR A 278 -46.47 38.64 -22.02
N TYR A 279 -46.58 39.69 -22.84
CA TYR A 279 -47.46 40.81 -22.63
C TYR A 279 -48.52 40.88 -23.75
N LYS A 280 -49.74 41.26 -23.40
CA LYS A 280 -50.84 41.50 -24.34
C LYS A 280 -51.30 42.95 -24.25
N ILE A 281 -51.87 43.50 -25.33
CA ILE A 281 -52.47 44.83 -25.40
C ILE A 281 -53.67 44.89 -24.45
N ASP A 282 -53.74 45.96 -23.64
CA ASP A 282 -54.89 46.26 -22.83
C ASP A 282 -56.13 46.51 -23.68
N GLY A 283 -57.25 45.86 -23.43
CA GLY A 283 -58.51 46.08 -24.08
C GLY A 283 -58.82 45.19 -25.31
N GLN A 284 -57.90 44.35 -25.74
CA GLN A 284 -58.32 43.25 -26.62
C GLN A 284 -58.91 42.12 -25.78
N GLY A 285 -60.26 42.12 -25.68
CA GLY A 285 -60.96 40.94 -25.24
C GLY A 285 -60.54 39.71 -26.05
N VAL A 286 -60.54 38.54 -25.43
CA VAL A 286 -60.29 37.30 -26.14
C VAL A 286 -61.08 37.32 -27.46
N ILE A 287 -60.40 37.42 -28.60
CA ILE A 287 -61.06 37.16 -29.86
C ILE A 287 -61.32 35.67 -29.84
N GLU A 288 -62.54 35.29 -29.39
CA GLU A 288 -63.03 33.94 -29.61
C GLU A 288 -62.82 33.64 -31.09
N PRO A 289 -62.28 32.44 -31.44
CA PRO A 289 -62.18 32.09 -32.86
C PRO A 289 -63.57 32.29 -33.49
N ILE A 290 -63.66 33.20 -34.49
CA ILE A 290 -64.88 33.37 -35.26
C ILE A 290 -65.20 31.97 -35.83
N GLU A 291 -66.23 31.32 -35.30
CA GLU A 291 -66.73 30.09 -35.90
C GLU A 291 -67.09 30.45 -37.34
N PRO A 292 -66.56 29.73 -38.34
CA PRO A 292 -66.98 29.96 -39.72
C PRO A 292 -68.48 29.76 -39.81
N PRO A 293 -69.20 30.57 -40.59
CA PRO A 293 -70.68 30.46 -40.72
C PRO A 293 -71.05 29.05 -41.08
N HIS A 294 -71.99 28.48 -40.31
CA HIS A 294 -72.56 27.17 -40.60
C HIS A 294 -73.20 27.15 -41.99
N THR A 295 -72.46 26.74 -42.98
CA THR A 295 -73.04 26.24 -44.24
C THR A 295 -73.32 24.77 -44.05
N SER A 296 -74.61 24.48 -43.89
CA SER A 296 -75.10 23.11 -43.93
C SER A 296 -74.85 22.47 -45.32
N ALA A 297 -73.81 21.65 -45.37
CA ALA A 297 -73.63 20.66 -46.39
C ALA A 297 -72.86 19.47 -45.88
N ASN A 298 -73.56 18.38 -45.80
CA ASN A 298 -73.09 17.01 -45.67
C ASN A 298 -71.64 16.72 -46.12
N ASN A 299 -70.91 16.06 -45.25
CA ASN A 299 -70.36 14.69 -45.44
C ASN A 299 -69.07 14.51 -44.67
N SER A 300 -69.10 13.63 -43.69
CA SER A 300 -68.11 12.54 -43.40
C SER A 300 -66.85 12.59 -44.23
N ILE A 301 -65.72 13.18 -43.78
CA ILE A 301 -64.29 12.82 -44.08
C ILE A 301 -63.33 13.51 -43.13
N TYR A 302 -63.61 13.84 -41.91
CA TYR A 302 -62.55 14.31 -40.98
C TYR A 302 -62.54 13.55 -39.65
N ALA A 303 -62.65 12.25 -39.70
CA ALA A 303 -62.52 11.37 -38.55
C ALA A 303 -61.38 10.36 -38.70
N LEU A 304 -60.23 10.74 -39.36
CA LEU A 304 -59.16 9.80 -39.55
C LEU A 304 -57.74 10.40 -39.51
N ILE A 305 -57.48 11.44 -38.74
CA ILE A 305 -56.09 11.95 -38.51
C ILE A 305 -55.81 12.23 -37.02
N LEU A 306 -56.34 11.49 -36.11
CA LEU A 306 -55.98 11.61 -34.69
C LEU A 306 -55.76 10.27 -33.97
N LEU A 307 -55.29 9.25 -34.73
CA LEU A 307 -55.04 7.91 -34.15
C LEU A 307 -53.73 7.27 -34.63
N VAL A 308 -52.68 8.05 -34.86
CA VAL A 308 -51.35 7.52 -35.24
C VAL A 308 -50.23 7.94 -34.28
N ASN A 309 -50.44 8.68 -33.20
CA ASN A 309 -49.40 9.03 -32.25
C ASN A 309 -49.47 8.36 -30.87
N ALA A 310 -50.20 7.24 -30.73
CA ALA A 310 -50.32 6.51 -29.47
C ALA A 310 -49.79 5.08 -29.48
N LEU A 311 -49.11 4.64 -30.50
CA LEU A 311 -48.62 3.24 -30.62
C LEU A 311 -47.14 3.12 -31.04
N GLY A 312 -46.30 4.05 -30.58
CA GLY A 312 -44.84 4.06 -30.84
C GLY A 312 -43.95 3.85 -29.66
N ALA A 313 -44.45 3.49 -28.49
CA ALA A 313 -43.63 3.43 -27.25
C ALA A 313 -43.79 2.12 -26.46
N SER A 314 -43.83 0.97 -27.11
CA SER A 314 -43.91 -0.31 -26.39
C SER A 314 -43.33 -1.51 -27.09
N VAL A 315 -42.22 -1.37 -27.82
CA VAL A 315 -41.41 -2.54 -28.25
C VAL A 315 -39.95 -2.16 -28.30
N LEU A 316 -39.22 -2.21 -27.20
CA LEU A 316 -37.76 -2.36 -27.15
C LEU A 316 -37.27 -2.61 -25.70
N LEU A 317 -37.85 -3.63 -25.05
CA LEU A 317 -37.28 -4.19 -23.83
C LEU A 317 -37.57 -5.69 -23.79
N LYS A 318 -36.90 -6.46 -24.66
CA LYS A 318 -36.66 -7.90 -24.45
C LYS A 318 -35.67 -8.41 -25.47
N LYS A 319 -34.37 -8.40 -25.09
CA LYS A 319 -33.39 -9.43 -25.49
C LYS A 319 -31.99 -9.01 -25.02
N ARG A 320 -31.58 -9.56 -23.90
CA ARG A 320 -30.25 -10.09 -23.65
C ARG A 320 -30.22 -10.74 -22.26
N GLU A 321 -30.65 -11.97 -22.21
CA GLU A 321 -30.09 -13.02 -21.37
C GLU A 321 -29.73 -14.14 -22.36
N ASN A 322 -28.44 -14.34 -22.47
CA ASN A 322 -27.72 -15.59 -22.64
C ASN A 322 -26.23 -15.26 -22.63
#